data_a3b4b694dc28346a8be6f0abd95c32a6
#
_entry.id   a3b4b694dc28346a8be6f0abd95c32a6
#
_cell.length_a   1.000
_cell.length_b   1.000
_cell.length_c   1.000
_cell.angle_alpha   90.00
_cell.angle_beta   90.00
_cell.angle_gamma   90.00
#
_symmetry.space_group_name_H-M   'P 1'
#
loop_
_entity.id
_entity.type
_entity.pdbx_description
1 polymer ?
#
loop_
_entity_poly.entity_id
_entity_poly.type
_entity_poly.pdbx_seq_one_letter_code
_entity_poly.pdbx_strand_id
1 'polypeptide(L)'
;MGAYFGSKATSGLCQAIIALMPPHDTYIESHLGGGAIMKRKPPALRNIGIDRNERALEKFQCAYPVERMHADAHRFLADFDYQGRELVYCDPPYLHSTRSSERRYRFDYEESDHLELLALLKKLPCSVILSGYPSALYDEALVGWRSLELQVMNQAGVRNGIDLLLRIRNIATPICLRGPRKSIH
;
A
#
# COMPACT_ATOMS: atom_id res chain seq x y z
N MET A 1 -25.41 -7.44 -2.57
CA MET A 1 -24.25 -6.53 -2.55
C MET A 1 -23.27 -7.06 -1.52
N GLY A 2 -22.22 -7.76 -1.94
CA GLY A 2 -21.21 -8.31 -1.02
C GLY A 2 -20.26 -7.22 -0.60
N ALA A 3 -20.29 -6.83 0.67
CA ALA A 3 -19.26 -5.99 1.23
C ALA A 3 -17.92 -6.74 1.18
N TYR A 4 -16.90 -6.15 0.56
CA TYR A 4 -15.54 -6.64 0.63
C TYR A 4 -15.09 -6.62 2.09
N PHE A 5 -14.99 -7.80 2.70
CA PHE A 5 -14.43 -7.97 4.05
C PHE A 5 -12.92 -7.66 3.98
N GLY A 6 -12.49 -6.64 4.69
CA GLY A 6 -11.13 -6.08 4.64
C GLY A 6 -11.09 -4.63 4.19
N SER A 7 -12.25 -4.01 3.98
CA SER A 7 -12.34 -2.61 3.58
C SER A 7 -11.79 -1.70 4.69
N LYS A 8 -10.65 -1.06 4.44
CA LYS A 8 -10.12 0.07 5.24
C LYS A 8 -11.03 1.32 5.20
N ALA A 9 -12.26 1.15 4.70
CA ALA A 9 -13.27 2.20 4.60
C ALA A 9 -13.81 2.69 5.96
N THR A 10 -13.36 2.09 7.06
CA THR A 10 -13.74 2.54 8.41
C THR A 10 -13.19 3.95 8.63
N SER A 11 -14.06 4.85 9.07
CA SER A 11 -13.72 6.26 9.26
C SER A 11 -12.52 6.42 10.20
N GLY A 12 -11.53 7.21 9.79
CA GLY A 12 -10.31 7.46 10.54
C GLY A 12 -9.09 6.66 10.10
N LEU A 13 -9.23 5.38 9.73
CA LEU A 13 -8.08 4.54 9.36
C LEU A 13 -7.43 5.00 8.04
N CYS A 14 -8.24 5.28 7.02
CA CYS A 14 -7.71 5.81 5.75
C CYS A 14 -7.00 7.13 5.96
N GLN A 15 -7.59 8.05 6.72
CA GLN A 15 -7.02 9.36 7.03
C GLN A 15 -5.70 9.22 7.77
N ALA A 16 -5.61 8.30 8.75
CA ALA A 16 -4.37 8.03 9.47
C ALA A 16 -3.26 7.52 8.54
N ILE A 17 -3.58 6.59 7.63
CA ILE A 17 -2.63 6.09 6.62
C ILE A 17 -2.19 7.22 5.69
N ILE A 18 -3.12 8.02 5.18
CA ILE A 18 -2.85 9.13 4.26
C ILE A 18 -1.96 10.20 4.93
N ALA A 19 -2.20 10.51 6.20
CA ALA A 19 -1.41 11.47 6.97
C ALA A 19 0.06 11.04 7.18
N LEU A 20 0.36 9.74 7.03
CA LEU A 20 1.72 9.20 7.16
C LEU A 20 2.48 9.17 5.82
N MET A 21 1.84 9.51 4.70
CA MET A 21 2.47 9.48 3.39
C MET A 21 3.48 10.62 3.26
N PRO A 22 4.76 10.31 2.93
CA PRO A 22 5.73 11.34 2.58
C PRO A 22 5.38 12.01 1.25
N PRO A 23 5.95 13.18 0.94
CA PRO A 23 5.83 13.80 -0.38
C PRO A 23 6.25 12.82 -1.49
N HIS A 24 5.43 12.72 -2.54
CA HIS A 24 5.67 11.82 -3.68
C HIS A 24 5.02 12.38 -4.95
N ASP A 25 5.62 12.08 -6.10
CA ASP A 25 5.08 12.44 -7.41
C ASP A 25 4.30 11.28 -8.04
N THR A 26 4.73 10.04 -7.75
CA THR A 26 4.04 8.82 -8.19
C THR A 26 3.56 8.02 -7.00
N TYR A 27 2.28 7.66 -6.99
CA TYR A 27 1.67 6.78 -6.01
C TYR A 27 1.35 5.43 -6.62
N ILE A 28 1.82 4.36 -6.01
CA ILE A 28 1.60 2.98 -6.46
C ILE A 28 0.87 2.21 -5.35
N GLU A 29 -0.34 1.75 -5.61
CA GLU A 29 -1.09 0.85 -4.72
C GLU A 29 -0.99 -0.57 -5.28
N SER A 30 -0.12 -1.39 -4.69
CA SER A 30 0.30 -2.68 -5.27
C SER A 30 -0.74 -3.80 -5.13
N HIS A 31 -1.72 -3.63 -4.28
CA HIS A 31 -2.86 -4.55 -4.08
C HIS A 31 -4.13 -3.70 -3.98
N LEU A 32 -4.63 -3.25 -5.14
CA LEU A 32 -5.65 -2.20 -5.22
C LEU A 32 -6.97 -2.61 -4.55
N GLY A 33 -7.45 -3.82 -4.82
CA GLY A 33 -8.72 -4.31 -4.31
C GLY A 33 -9.86 -3.31 -4.56
N GLY A 34 -10.49 -2.84 -3.51
CA GLY A 34 -11.50 -1.78 -3.56
C GLY A 34 -10.96 -0.36 -3.70
N GLY A 35 -9.64 -0.17 -3.58
CA GLY A 35 -8.94 1.12 -3.69
C GLY A 35 -9.35 2.13 -2.61
N ALA A 36 -9.51 1.69 -1.37
CA ALA A 36 -10.01 2.55 -0.31
C ALA A 36 -9.08 3.75 -0.03
N ILE A 37 -7.76 3.54 -0.11
CA ILE A 37 -6.76 4.59 0.06
C ILE A 37 -6.66 5.43 -1.21
N MET A 38 -6.52 4.80 -2.38
CA MET A 38 -6.46 5.47 -3.67
C MET A 38 -7.57 6.48 -3.86
N LYS A 39 -8.81 6.12 -3.51
CA LYS A 39 -10.00 6.98 -3.70
C LYS A 39 -10.06 8.19 -2.76
N ARG A 40 -9.37 8.14 -1.62
CA ARG A 40 -9.48 9.14 -0.54
C ARG A 40 -8.27 10.05 -0.42
N LYS A 41 -7.10 9.60 -0.88
CA LYS A 41 -5.90 10.43 -0.86
C LYS A 41 -5.98 11.55 -1.91
N PRO A 42 -5.31 12.69 -1.69
CA PRO A 42 -5.07 13.65 -2.77
C PRO A 42 -4.34 12.98 -3.94
N PRO A 43 -4.66 13.31 -5.21
CA PRO A 43 -3.96 12.73 -6.36
C PRO A 43 -2.47 13.10 -6.35
N ALA A 44 -1.62 12.14 -6.69
CA ALA A 44 -0.24 12.40 -7.10
C ALA A 44 -0.22 12.83 -8.58
N LEU A 45 0.94 13.23 -9.11
CA LEU A 45 1.09 13.51 -10.55
C LEU A 45 0.79 12.27 -11.38
N ARG A 46 1.19 11.09 -10.87
CA ARG A 46 0.89 9.79 -11.45
C ARG A 46 0.34 8.85 -10.39
N ASN A 47 -0.75 8.16 -10.68
CA ASN A 47 -1.38 7.21 -9.76
C ASN A 47 -1.55 5.86 -10.46
N ILE A 48 -1.04 4.79 -9.85
CA ILE A 48 -1.04 3.43 -10.42
C ILE A 48 -1.67 2.48 -9.42
N GLY A 49 -2.68 1.74 -9.85
CA GLY A 49 -3.32 0.70 -9.07
C GLY A 49 -3.12 -0.66 -9.71
N ILE A 50 -2.57 -1.62 -8.96
CA ILE A 50 -2.24 -2.95 -9.43
C ILE A 50 -3.15 -3.97 -8.74
N ASP A 51 -3.67 -4.92 -9.48
CA ASP A 51 -4.40 -6.05 -8.93
C ASP A 51 -4.27 -7.28 -9.84
N ARG A 52 -4.20 -8.48 -9.26
CA ARG A 52 -4.30 -9.76 -9.97
C ARG A 52 -5.73 -10.09 -10.38
N ASN A 53 -6.72 -9.44 -9.77
CA ASN A 53 -8.12 -9.64 -10.04
C ASN A 53 -8.64 -8.59 -11.02
N GLU A 54 -8.71 -8.97 -12.28
CA GLU A 54 -9.20 -8.11 -13.36
C GLU A 54 -10.59 -7.52 -13.07
N ARG A 55 -11.50 -8.32 -12.47
CA ARG A 55 -12.83 -7.85 -12.08
C ARG A 55 -12.80 -6.74 -11.02
N ALA A 56 -11.78 -6.72 -10.16
CA ALA A 56 -11.60 -5.64 -9.20
C ALA A 56 -11.22 -4.34 -9.93
N LEU A 57 -10.32 -4.45 -10.91
CA LEU A 57 -9.90 -3.32 -11.75
C LEU A 57 -11.03 -2.78 -12.63
N GLU A 58 -11.85 -3.64 -13.20
CA GLU A 58 -13.04 -3.25 -14.00
C GLU A 58 -14.04 -2.44 -13.18
N LYS A 59 -14.28 -2.86 -11.93
CA LYS A 59 -15.24 -2.22 -11.01
C LYS A 59 -14.66 -0.99 -10.30
N PHE A 60 -13.36 -0.80 -10.36
CA PHE A 60 -12.71 0.30 -9.69
C PHE A 60 -13.05 1.63 -10.36
N GLN A 61 -13.50 2.60 -9.57
CA GLN A 61 -13.79 3.97 -9.99
C GLN A 61 -13.11 4.95 -9.05
N CYS A 62 -12.53 6.00 -9.60
CA CYS A 62 -11.86 7.06 -8.87
C CYS A 62 -12.22 8.41 -9.48
N ALA A 63 -12.20 9.47 -8.67
CA ALA A 63 -12.51 10.83 -9.10
C ALA A 63 -11.41 11.47 -9.97
N TYR A 64 -10.23 10.85 -10.04
CA TYR A 64 -9.07 11.29 -10.82
C TYR A 64 -8.46 10.12 -11.60
N PRO A 65 -7.60 10.41 -12.61
CA PRO A 65 -6.99 9.36 -13.42
C PRO A 65 -6.12 8.42 -12.61
N VAL A 66 -6.32 7.12 -12.81
CA VAL A 66 -5.52 6.04 -12.22
C VAL A 66 -5.19 5.03 -13.32
N GLU A 67 -3.91 4.76 -13.52
CA GLU A 67 -3.44 3.67 -14.37
C GLU A 67 -3.75 2.34 -13.67
N ARG A 68 -4.62 1.53 -14.28
CA ARG A 68 -5.02 0.22 -13.75
C ARG A 68 -4.22 -0.87 -14.42
N MET A 69 -3.43 -1.60 -13.64
CA MET A 69 -2.51 -2.63 -14.12
C MET A 69 -3.00 -4.02 -13.66
N HIS A 70 -3.45 -4.83 -14.61
CA HIS A 70 -3.71 -6.24 -14.35
C HIS A 70 -2.38 -6.99 -14.36
N ALA A 71 -1.79 -7.13 -13.19
CA ALA A 71 -0.45 -7.70 -13.04
C ALA A 71 -0.25 -8.33 -11.66
N ASP A 72 0.80 -9.13 -11.56
CA ASP A 72 1.36 -9.55 -10.29
C ASP A 72 2.14 -8.42 -9.64
N ALA A 73 1.88 -8.17 -8.35
CA ALA A 73 2.51 -7.08 -7.62
C ALA A 73 4.03 -7.22 -7.50
N HIS A 74 4.54 -8.45 -7.26
CA HIS A 74 5.98 -8.69 -7.14
C HIS A 74 6.69 -8.35 -8.45
N ARG A 75 6.17 -8.90 -9.56
CA ARG A 75 6.75 -8.66 -10.88
C ARG A 75 6.69 -7.19 -11.26
N PHE A 76 5.54 -6.55 -11.08
CA PHE A 76 5.39 -5.13 -11.41
C PHE A 76 6.36 -4.26 -10.61
N LEU A 77 6.45 -4.48 -9.29
CA LEU A 77 7.36 -3.70 -8.43
C LEU A 77 8.83 -3.97 -8.72
N ALA A 78 9.19 -5.20 -9.15
CA ALA A 78 10.57 -5.53 -9.52
C ALA A 78 11.02 -4.86 -10.83
N ASP A 79 10.09 -4.76 -11.81
CA ASP A 79 10.37 -4.28 -13.16
C ASP A 79 10.10 -2.78 -13.33
N PHE A 80 9.54 -2.09 -12.33
CA PHE A 80 9.18 -0.68 -12.41
C PHE A 80 10.43 0.21 -12.45
N ASP A 81 10.43 1.21 -13.34
CA ASP A 81 11.51 2.19 -13.48
C ASP A 81 11.36 3.33 -12.47
N TYR A 82 11.98 3.16 -11.31
CA TYR A 82 11.92 4.11 -10.20
C TYR A 82 12.78 5.35 -10.44
N GLN A 83 12.20 6.52 -10.14
CA GLN A 83 12.88 7.82 -10.22
C GLN A 83 13.20 8.40 -8.83
N GLY A 84 12.95 7.65 -7.74
CA GLY A 84 13.21 8.04 -6.36
C GLY A 84 12.16 8.99 -5.75
N ARG A 85 11.04 9.21 -6.44
CA ARG A 85 9.93 10.08 -6.00
C ARG A 85 8.61 9.34 -5.93
N GLU A 86 8.67 8.03 -5.79
CA GLU A 86 7.52 7.15 -5.65
C GLU A 86 7.20 6.88 -4.18
N LEU A 87 5.91 6.65 -3.93
CA LEU A 87 5.41 6.01 -2.74
C LEU A 87 4.68 4.73 -3.13
N VAL A 88 5.16 3.61 -2.64
CA VAL A 88 4.45 2.32 -2.73
C VAL A 88 3.63 2.12 -1.46
N TYR A 89 2.32 1.98 -1.62
CA TYR A 89 1.44 1.48 -0.58
C TYR A 89 1.11 0.02 -0.87
N CYS A 90 1.44 -0.85 0.07
CA CYS A 90 1.30 -2.29 -0.06
C CYS A 90 0.34 -2.83 1.00
N ASP A 91 -0.75 -3.45 0.57
CA ASP A 91 -1.76 -4.10 1.41
C ASP A 91 -2.03 -5.52 0.93
N PRO A 92 -1.07 -6.43 1.10
CA PRO A 92 -1.18 -7.79 0.60
C PRO A 92 -2.28 -8.56 1.36
N PRO A 93 -2.77 -9.69 0.82
CA PRO A 93 -3.55 -10.64 1.59
C PRO A 93 -2.82 -10.99 2.88
N TYR A 94 -3.51 -10.94 4.02
CA TYR A 94 -2.85 -11.17 5.32
C TYR A 94 -2.51 -12.63 5.52
N LEU A 95 -1.43 -12.89 6.27
CA LEU A 95 -0.98 -14.24 6.64
C LEU A 95 -2.12 -15.07 7.23
N HIS A 96 -2.22 -16.35 6.84
CA HIS A 96 -3.24 -17.27 7.34
C HIS A 96 -3.22 -17.40 8.87
N SER A 97 -2.03 -17.42 9.47
CA SER A 97 -1.83 -17.51 10.93
C SER A 97 -2.39 -16.30 11.70
N THR A 98 -2.61 -15.17 11.04
CA THR A 98 -3.09 -13.92 11.67
C THR A 98 -4.56 -13.62 11.37
N ARG A 99 -5.23 -14.47 10.58
CA ARG A 99 -6.66 -14.28 10.21
C ARG A 99 -7.60 -14.91 11.20
N SER A 100 -8.69 -14.21 11.49
CA SER A 100 -9.81 -14.73 12.28
C SER A 100 -10.83 -15.55 11.47
N SER A 101 -10.68 -15.66 10.14
CA SER A 101 -11.60 -16.39 9.27
C SER A 101 -10.85 -17.29 8.28
N GLU A 102 -11.34 -18.54 8.12
CA GLU A 102 -10.83 -19.54 7.18
C GLU A 102 -11.18 -19.27 5.69
N ARG A 103 -11.80 -18.13 5.38
CA ARG A 103 -12.13 -17.79 4.00
C ARG A 103 -10.88 -17.57 3.18
N ARG A 104 -10.61 -18.49 2.25
CA ARG A 104 -9.57 -18.34 1.24
C ARG A 104 -9.99 -17.30 0.21
N TYR A 105 -9.12 -16.31 -0.04
CA TYR A 105 -9.25 -15.45 -1.20
C TYR A 105 -8.79 -16.23 -2.45
N ARG A 106 -9.34 -15.90 -3.61
CA ARG A 106 -8.98 -16.57 -4.88
C ARG A 106 -7.50 -16.43 -5.25
N PHE A 107 -6.82 -15.43 -4.69
CA PHE A 107 -5.40 -15.13 -4.87
C PHE A 107 -4.76 -14.91 -3.49
N ASP A 108 -4.79 -15.94 -2.66
CA ASP A 108 -4.17 -15.90 -1.34
C ASP A 108 -2.64 -16.00 -1.47
N TYR A 109 -1.93 -15.44 -0.47
CA TYR A 109 -0.49 -15.54 -0.36
C TYR A 109 -0.13 -16.69 0.58
N GLU A 110 0.83 -17.51 0.15
CA GLU A 110 1.55 -18.43 1.03
C GLU A 110 2.67 -17.66 1.77
N GLU A 111 3.26 -18.28 2.78
CA GLU A 111 4.35 -17.66 3.56
C GLU A 111 5.55 -17.29 2.66
N SER A 112 5.86 -18.11 1.66
CA SER A 112 6.90 -17.84 0.67
C SER A 112 6.64 -16.55 -0.12
N ASP A 113 5.38 -16.30 -0.52
CA ASP A 113 5.00 -15.08 -1.24
C ASP A 113 5.23 -13.84 -0.36
N HIS A 114 4.94 -13.95 0.94
CA HIS A 114 5.22 -12.88 1.89
C HIS A 114 6.72 -12.62 2.03
N LEU A 115 7.54 -13.67 2.16
CA LEU A 115 9.00 -13.53 2.26
C LEU A 115 9.58 -12.87 1.00
N GLU A 116 9.13 -13.28 -0.18
CA GLU A 116 9.55 -12.69 -1.46
C GLU A 116 9.15 -11.22 -1.53
N LEU A 117 7.91 -10.89 -1.16
CA LEU A 117 7.43 -9.50 -1.11
C LEU A 117 8.28 -8.65 -0.18
N LEU A 118 8.54 -9.12 1.05
CA LEU A 118 9.34 -8.39 2.03
C LEU A 118 10.77 -8.17 1.56
N ALA A 119 11.40 -9.19 0.94
CA ALA A 119 12.72 -9.07 0.36
C ALA A 119 12.77 -8.05 -0.78
N LEU A 120 11.72 -8.00 -1.62
CA LEU A 120 11.57 -7.03 -2.69
C LEU A 120 11.39 -5.62 -2.13
N LEU A 121 10.44 -5.41 -1.23
CA LEU A 121 10.14 -4.08 -0.67
C LEU A 121 11.36 -3.43 0.00
N LYS A 122 12.23 -4.22 0.62
CA LYS A 122 13.49 -3.74 1.22
C LYS A 122 14.46 -3.15 0.20
N LYS A 123 14.42 -3.59 -1.04
CA LYS A 123 15.34 -3.19 -2.13
C LYS A 123 14.82 -2.01 -2.94
N LEU A 124 13.54 -1.68 -2.86
CA LEU A 124 12.96 -0.60 -3.66
C LEU A 124 13.65 0.74 -3.35
N PRO A 125 14.00 1.56 -4.36
CA PRO A 125 14.66 2.85 -4.16
C PRO A 125 13.65 3.98 -3.90
N CYS A 126 12.53 3.69 -3.24
CA CYS A 126 11.44 4.61 -2.97
C CYS A 126 10.86 4.44 -1.56
N SER A 127 9.99 5.34 -1.14
CA SER A 127 9.26 5.23 0.11
C SER A 127 8.21 4.12 0.04
N VAL A 128 8.03 3.40 1.14
CA VAL A 128 7.09 2.27 1.23
C VAL A 128 6.28 2.37 2.51
N ILE A 129 4.97 2.15 2.40
CA ILE A 129 4.06 1.88 3.53
C ILE A 129 3.45 0.51 3.31
N LEU A 130 3.71 -0.40 4.23
CA LEU A 130 3.19 -1.76 4.22
C LEU A 130 2.20 -1.93 5.37
N SER A 131 0.99 -2.39 5.07
CA SER A 131 -0.03 -2.71 6.07
C SER A 131 -0.14 -4.22 6.29
N GLY A 132 -0.41 -4.61 7.52
CA GLY A 132 -0.59 -6.00 7.90
C GLY A 132 -0.98 -6.13 9.37
N TYR A 133 -1.11 -7.35 9.84
CA TYR A 133 -1.25 -7.65 11.26
C TYR A 133 0.12 -7.88 11.91
N PRO A 134 0.23 -7.79 13.24
CA PRO A 134 1.44 -8.18 13.97
C PRO A 134 1.86 -9.60 13.60
N SER A 135 3.13 -9.78 13.26
CA SER A 135 3.69 -11.08 12.85
C SER A 135 5.20 -11.08 13.04
N ALA A 136 5.73 -12.11 13.69
CA ALA A 136 7.17 -12.30 13.88
C ALA A 136 7.93 -12.30 12.55
N LEU A 137 7.37 -12.95 11.52
CA LEU A 137 7.92 -12.96 10.16
C LEU A 137 8.20 -11.55 9.62
N TYR A 138 7.25 -10.65 9.80
CA TYR A 138 7.37 -9.27 9.32
C TYR A 138 8.32 -8.45 10.19
N ASP A 139 8.30 -8.65 11.50
CA ASP A 139 9.16 -7.92 12.44
C ASP A 139 10.63 -8.27 12.24
N GLU A 140 10.93 -9.56 12.03
CA GLU A 140 12.27 -10.04 11.72
C GLU A 140 12.77 -9.56 10.34
N ALA A 141 11.91 -9.63 9.33
CA ALA A 141 12.27 -9.23 7.97
C ALA A 141 12.48 -7.72 7.82
N LEU A 142 11.75 -6.89 8.57
CA LEU A 142 11.70 -5.43 8.42
C LEU A 142 12.39 -4.68 9.58
N VAL A 143 13.43 -5.27 10.15
CA VAL A 143 14.24 -4.57 11.17
C VAL A 143 14.70 -3.21 10.65
N GLY A 144 14.51 -2.16 11.47
CA GLY A 144 14.84 -0.78 11.13
C GLY A 144 13.72 0.01 10.42
N TRP A 145 12.62 -0.64 10.04
CA TRP A 145 11.43 0.08 9.58
C TRP A 145 10.67 0.65 10.79
N ARG A 146 10.10 1.84 10.60
CA ARG A 146 9.20 2.42 11.60
C ARG A 146 7.90 1.63 11.63
N SER A 147 7.49 1.18 12.81
CA SER A 147 6.21 0.50 13.04
C SER A 147 5.23 1.44 13.74
N LEU A 148 3.98 1.43 13.30
CA LEU A 148 2.87 2.16 13.90
C LEU A 148 1.63 1.28 13.97
N GLU A 149 1.11 1.09 15.17
CA GLU A 149 -0.12 0.34 15.41
C GLU A 149 -1.33 1.27 15.32
N LEU A 150 -2.32 0.88 14.53
CA LEU A 150 -3.58 1.60 14.37
C LEU A 150 -4.73 0.75 14.87
N GLN A 151 -5.49 1.29 15.81
CA GLN A 151 -6.69 0.62 16.33
C GLN A 151 -7.78 0.56 15.25
N VAL A 152 -8.27 -0.65 14.98
CA VAL A 152 -9.36 -0.86 14.04
C VAL A 152 -10.68 -0.93 14.81
N MET A 153 -11.52 0.08 14.62
CA MET A 153 -12.84 0.16 15.21
C MET A 153 -13.88 -0.35 14.19
N ASN A 154 -14.91 -1.04 14.66
CA ASN A 154 -16.08 -1.35 13.84
C ASN A 154 -16.99 -0.11 13.64
N GLN A 155 -18.06 -0.25 12.85
CA GLN A 155 -19.00 0.85 12.58
C GLN A 155 -19.74 1.35 13.85
N ALA A 156 -19.80 0.53 14.90
CA ALA A 156 -20.39 0.89 16.18
C ALA A 156 -19.37 1.53 17.15
N GLY A 157 -18.12 1.77 16.70
CA GLY A 157 -17.07 2.33 17.53
C GLY A 157 -16.46 1.35 18.54
N VAL A 158 -16.72 0.05 18.37
CA VAL A 158 -16.16 -1.02 19.22
C VAL A 158 -14.86 -1.52 18.60
N ARG A 159 -13.83 -1.73 19.42
CA ARG A 159 -12.51 -2.28 18.97
C ARG A 159 -12.70 -3.69 18.40
N ASN A 160 -12.17 -3.92 17.20
CA ASN A 160 -12.26 -5.23 16.53
C ASN A 160 -11.28 -6.29 17.07
N GLY A 161 -10.52 -5.98 18.10
CA GLY A 161 -9.63 -6.91 18.79
C GLY A 161 -8.26 -7.15 18.10
N ILE A 162 -8.12 -6.85 16.80
CA ILE A 162 -6.86 -6.97 16.08
C ILE A 162 -6.53 -5.61 15.49
N ASP A 163 -5.39 -5.05 15.90
CA ASP A 163 -4.94 -3.75 15.42
C ASP A 163 -4.13 -3.89 14.13
N LEU A 164 -4.30 -2.94 13.22
CA LEU A 164 -3.51 -2.89 11.99
C LEU A 164 -2.12 -2.34 12.30
N LEU A 165 -1.09 -3.04 11.88
CA LEU A 165 0.28 -2.59 12.00
C LEU A 165 0.77 -2.05 10.66
N LEU A 166 1.16 -0.78 10.64
CA LEU A 166 1.84 -0.17 9.50
C LEU A 166 3.34 -0.25 9.70
N ARG A 167 4.05 -0.67 8.67
CA ARG A 167 5.51 -0.65 8.60
C ARG A 167 5.94 0.31 7.52
N ILE A 168 6.75 1.30 7.89
CA ILE A 168 7.05 2.48 7.08
C ILE A 168 8.54 2.60 6.88
N ARG A 169 8.95 2.73 5.62
CA ARG A 169 10.28 3.14 5.23
C ARG A 169 10.18 4.38 4.36
N ASN A 170 10.66 5.51 4.87
CA ASN A 170 10.77 6.75 4.11
C ASN A 170 12.19 6.89 3.58
N ILE A 171 12.33 7.06 2.28
CA ILE A 171 13.56 7.49 1.66
C ILE A 171 13.45 9.01 1.51
N ALA A 172 14.42 9.73 2.06
CA ALA A 172 14.49 11.18 1.88
C ALA A 172 14.58 11.47 0.37
N THR A 173 13.59 12.17 -0.17
CA THR A 173 13.66 12.63 -1.55
C THR A 173 14.85 13.57 -1.67
N PRO A 174 15.81 13.36 -2.59
CA PRO A 174 16.85 14.33 -2.83
C PRO A 174 16.19 15.68 -3.13
N ILE A 175 16.55 16.71 -2.36
CA ILE A 175 16.10 18.07 -2.66
C ILE A 175 16.78 18.43 -3.98
N CYS A 176 16.06 18.31 -5.08
CA CYS A 176 16.50 18.83 -6.36
C CYS A 176 16.42 20.36 -6.24
N LEU A 177 17.53 20.98 -5.85
CA LEU A 177 17.71 22.41 -5.99
C LEU A 177 17.61 22.70 -7.48
N ARG A 178 16.41 23.04 -7.96
CA ARG A 178 16.25 23.65 -9.28
C ARG A 178 17.05 24.94 -9.23
N GLY A 179 18.24 24.93 -9.81
CA GLY A 179 19.01 26.13 -10.07
C GLY A 179 18.13 27.14 -10.84
N PRO A 180 18.37 28.44 -10.70
CA PRO A 180 17.57 29.46 -11.36
C PRO A 180 17.57 29.20 -12.85
N ARG A 181 16.35 29.15 -13.46
CA ARG A 181 16.20 29.11 -14.92
C ARG A 181 16.95 30.28 -15.50
N LYS A 182 18.02 30.03 -16.23
CA LYS A 182 18.63 31.08 -17.02
C LYS A 182 17.59 31.54 -18.05
N SER A 183 17.09 32.75 -17.89
CA SER A 183 16.34 33.46 -18.92
C SER A 183 17.27 33.68 -20.10
N ILE A 184 16.99 33.01 -21.20
CA ILE A 184 17.62 33.28 -22.48
C ILE A 184 16.86 34.51 -23.04
N HIS A 185 17.56 35.63 -23.11
CA HIS A 185 17.15 36.79 -23.91
C HIS A 185 17.50 36.53 -25.36
#